data_d31e17676111153d464cb9ada5d6915e
#
_entry.id   d31e17676111153d464cb9ada5d6915e
#
_cell.length_a   1.000
_cell.length_b   1.000
_cell.length_c   1.000
_cell.angle_alpha   90.00
_cell.angle_beta   90.00
_cell.angle_gamma   90.00
#
_symmetry.space_group_name_H-M   'P 1'
#
loop_
_entity.id
_entity.type
_entity.pdbx_description
1 polymer ?
#
loop_
_entity_poly.entity_id
_entity_poly.type
_entity_poly.pdbx_seq_one_letter_code
_entity_poly.pdbx_strand_id
1 'polypeptide(L)'
;MKASIIIPSYNASERLYLNLTALNCQSYDGDDVEVVVIDNGSSDNTKEMLKHFKLKYPMKVIRIDKNRGIAYGRNEGILNSKGEILIFHDSDMIASKDFIKQHLDAHRKSGLVVCGLFWKRIFTYYYKNFTDYQISKFEKIRQKMGLQQLSLYWDGYPLIKEELIKNEELLPYSFDLDFGFINDLKEIINKFGREFNEYYLPWRFCITNNLSVERQKVIDVGMFDNNIVRYGYEDYDLGVRLYKSGCKIIMADHILSLHQEHPANYRSDDLVVNINFMCDKYNNIYFIDVPLVCISDSLRLNSTDLNGIVKDIYQLIINPDYHDVLQLFLDVLQVIRKKLFSPLEDNGKEIFLRIAGRLDYYVKKIVGIEKKEGVKHFIKGLSTLFKHAFAIDFESLLKANRLERGGSFE
;
A
#
# COMPACT_ATOMS: atom_id res chain seq x y z
N MET A 1 4.93 7.80 -26.99
CA MET A 1 5.71 7.43 -25.78
C MET A 1 5.11 6.17 -25.19
N LYS A 2 5.84 5.07 -25.09
CA LYS A 2 5.33 3.84 -24.46
C LYS A 2 5.24 3.98 -22.96
N ALA A 3 6.26 4.58 -22.31
CA ALA A 3 6.23 4.76 -20.87
C ALA A 3 6.71 6.12 -20.41
N SER A 4 6.20 6.55 -19.25
CA SER A 4 6.71 7.66 -18.46
C SER A 4 7.06 7.16 -17.05
N ILE A 5 8.31 7.36 -16.62
CA ILE A 5 8.76 7.06 -15.27
C ILE A 5 8.50 8.30 -14.42
N ILE A 6 7.64 8.18 -13.39
CA ILE A 6 7.23 9.28 -12.53
C ILE A 6 8.01 9.22 -11.23
N ILE A 7 8.82 10.24 -10.96
CA ILE A 7 9.73 10.29 -9.80
C ILE A 7 9.42 11.52 -8.95
N PRO A 8 8.60 11.40 -7.90
CA PRO A 8 8.46 12.47 -6.92
C PRO A 8 9.72 12.56 -6.05
N SER A 9 10.21 13.77 -5.78
CA SER A 9 11.39 14.02 -4.96
C SER A 9 11.18 15.19 -4.01
N TYR A 10 11.63 15.03 -2.77
CA TYR A 10 11.67 16.09 -1.77
C TYR A 10 12.87 15.90 -0.85
N ASN A 11 13.83 16.83 -0.89
CA ASN A 11 15.06 16.79 -0.09
C ASN A 11 15.78 15.42 -0.17
N ALA A 12 16.04 14.96 -1.39
CA ALA A 12 16.60 13.63 -1.65
C ALA A 12 17.71 13.67 -2.72
N SER A 13 18.47 14.79 -2.81
CA SER A 13 19.46 15.03 -3.87
C SER A 13 20.39 13.85 -4.12
N GLU A 14 21.02 13.31 -3.08
CA GLU A 14 21.99 12.22 -3.20
C GLU A 14 21.32 10.91 -3.64
N ARG A 15 20.16 10.59 -3.05
CA ARG A 15 19.42 9.37 -3.39
C ARG A 15 18.86 9.43 -4.81
N LEU A 16 18.30 10.58 -5.20
CA LEU A 16 17.82 10.82 -6.56
C LEU A 16 18.96 10.74 -7.58
N TYR A 17 20.16 11.21 -7.24
CA TYR A 17 21.33 11.08 -8.11
C TYR A 17 21.63 9.60 -8.40
N LEU A 18 21.63 8.74 -7.40
CA LEU A 18 21.85 7.29 -7.59
C LEU A 18 20.68 6.60 -8.33
N ASN A 19 19.44 7.04 -8.09
CA ASN A 19 18.28 6.60 -8.84
C ASN A 19 18.43 6.88 -10.35
N LEU A 20 18.73 8.12 -10.71
CA LEU A 20 18.94 8.53 -12.10
C LEU A 20 20.17 7.84 -12.73
N THR A 21 21.22 7.59 -11.94
CA THR A 21 22.39 6.79 -12.38
C THR A 21 21.96 5.36 -12.75
N ALA A 22 21.11 4.72 -11.96
CA ALA A 22 20.56 3.40 -12.28
C ALA A 22 19.68 3.41 -13.55
N LEU A 23 18.94 4.49 -13.77
CA LEU A 23 18.16 4.66 -15.01
C LEU A 23 19.06 4.86 -16.23
N ASN A 24 20.24 5.44 -16.09
CA ASN A 24 21.24 5.48 -17.17
C ASN A 24 21.81 4.09 -17.54
N CYS A 25 21.71 3.12 -16.64
CA CYS A 25 22.22 1.77 -16.84
C CYS A 25 21.19 0.79 -17.39
N GLN A 26 19.96 1.24 -17.69
CA GLN A 26 18.91 0.36 -18.20
C GLN A 26 19.28 -0.29 -19.53
N SER A 27 18.89 -1.56 -19.71
CA SER A 27 19.09 -2.31 -20.98
C SER A 27 18.13 -1.89 -22.10
N TYR A 28 17.07 -1.14 -21.76
CA TYR A 28 16.13 -0.62 -22.73
C TYR A 28 16.69 0.64 -23.40
N ASP A 29 16.87 0.60 -24.73
CA ASP A 29 17.45 1.70 -25.51
C ASP A 29 16.43 2.40 -26.43
N GLY A 30 15.12 2.23 -26.18
CA GLY A 30 14.07 2.85 -26.98
C GLY A 30 13.90 4.35 -26.68
N ASP A 31 13.71 5.15 -27.74
CA ASP A 31 13.44 6.60 -27.64
C ASP A 31 12.00 6.93 -27.18
N ASP A 32 11.23 5.90 -26.82
CA ASP A 32 9.81 5.98 -26.50
C ASP A 32 9.53 5.87 -24.99
N VAL A 33 10.55 6.13 -24.17
CA VAL A 33 10.47 6.28 -22.72
C VAL A 33 10.93 7.68 -22.31
N GLU A 34 10.22 8.29 -21.36
CA GLU A 34 10.63 9.56 -20.73
C GLU A 34 10.69 9.41 -19.20
N VAL A 35 11.43 10.29 -18.57
CA VAL A 35 11.50 10.42 -17.11
C VAL A 35 10.95 11.77 -16.71
N VAL A 36 9.96 11.78 -15.82
CA VAL A 36 9.35 13.00 -15.27
C VAL A 36 9.71 13.06 -13.79
N VAL A 37 10.62 13.98 -13.46
CA VAL A 37 11.04 14.24 -12.07
C VAL A 37 10.25 15.41 -11.52
N ILE A 38 9.63 15.23 -10.37
CA ILE A 38 8.87 16.26 -9.68
C ILE A 38 9.63 16.68 -8.43
N ASP A 39 10.31 17.81 -8.49
CA ASP A 39 10.93 18.44 -7.32
C ASP A 39 9.83 19.16 -6.51
N ASN A 40 9.34 18.50 -5.48
CA ASN A 40 8.21 18.93 -4.67
C ASN A 40 8.64 19.95 -3.59
N GLY A 41 9.33 21.01 -4.00
CA GLY A 41 9.73 22.11 -3.12
C GLY A 41 10.99 21.83 -2.30
N SER A 42 11.97 21.10 -2.83
CA SER A 42 13.24 20.83 -2.15
C SER A 42 14.03 22.09 -1.84
N SER A 43 14.67 22.08 -0.69
CA SER A 43 15.59 23.12 -0.19
C SER A 43 17.05 22.70 -0.18
N ASP A 44 17.31 21.40 -0.45
CA ASP A 44 18.66 20.83 -0.61
C ASP A 44 19.24 21.06 -2.01
N ASN A 45 20.30 20.36 -2.38
CA ASN A 45 20.96 20.49 -3.67
C ASN A 45 20.21 19.86 -4.87
N THR A 46 18.96 19.39 -4.69
CA THR A 46 18.19 18.70 -5.73
C THR A 46 18.08 19.50 -7.02
N LYS A 47 17.77 20.81 -6.92
CA LYS A 47 17.63 21.70 -8.09
C LYS A 47 18.91 21.80 -8.89
N GLU A 48 20.04 22.02 -8.23
CA GLU A 48 21.33 22.19 -8.91
C GLU A 48 21.83 20.85 -9.47
N MET A 49 21.64 19.78 -8.74
CA MET A 49 21.95 18.41 -9.22
C MET A 49 21.19 18.11 -10.51
N LEU A 50 19.88 18.30 -10.55
CA LEU A 50 19.04 18.02 -11.72
C LEU A 50 19.40 18.87 -12.93
N LYS A 51 19.83 20.12 -12.76
CA LYS A 51 20.27 21.00 -13.83
C LYS A 51 21.50 20.46 -14.58
N HIS A 52 22.37 19.77 -13.89
CA HIS A 52 23.63 19.24 -14.45
C HIS A 52 23.57 17.74 -14.79
N PHE A 53 22.58 17.01 -14.29
CA PHE A 53 22.46 15.58 -14.55
C PHE A 53 22.08 15.30 -16.00
N LYS A 54 22.83 14.41 -16.65
CA LYS A 54 22.55 13.98 -18.03
C LYS A 54 21.98 12.55 -18.01
N LEU A 55 20.73 12.44 -18.37
CA LEU A 55 20.02 11.17 -18.49
C LEU A 55 19.96 10.75 -19.96
N LYS A 56 20.09 9.44 -20.24
CA LYS A 56 19.99 8.91 -21.61
C LYS A 56 18.55 9.03 -22.19
N TYR A 57 17.55 9.09 -21.32
CA TYR A 57 16.16 9.30 -21.71
C TYR A 57 15.79 10.78 -21.68
N PRO A 58 14.83 11.24 -22.49
CA PRO A 58 14.23 12.56 -22.33
C PRO A 58 13.77 12.76 -20.88
N MET A 59 14.32 13.77 -20.21
CA MET A 59 13.99 14.08 -18.82
C MET A 59 13.24 15.41 -18.75
N LYS A 60 12.08 15.40 -18.12
CA LYS A 60 11.31 16.60 -17.77
C LYS A 60 11.38 16.82 -16.27
N VAL A 61 11.78 18.01 -15.84
CA VAL A 61 11.80 18.41 -14.42
C VAL A 61 10.67 19.40 -14.17
N ILE A 62 9.81 19.08 -13.20
CA ILE A 62 8.72 19.94 -12.73
C ILE A 62 9.08 20.40 -11.33
N ARG A 63 9.19 21.71 -11.12
CA ARG A 63 9.45 22.27 -9.80
C ARG A 63 8.17 22.84 -9.22
N ILE A 64 7.87 22.46 -7.98
CA ILE A 64 6.80 22.98 -7.16
C ILE A 64 7.43 23.88 -6.10
N ASP A 65 6.86 25.06 -5.83
CA ASP A 65 7.47 26.05 -4.95
C ASP A 65 7.60 25.61 -3.50
N LYS A 66 6.67 24.78 -3.02
CA LYS A 66 6.65 24.21 -1.66
C LYS A 66 6.12 22.79 -1.67
N ASN A 67 6.54 21.99 -0.70
CA ASN A 67 6.03 20.62 -0.54
C ASN A 67 4.50 20.62 -0.33
N ARG A 68 3.80 19.92 -1.21
CA ARG A 68 2.34 19.76 -1.22
C ARG A 68 1.88 18.32 -0.97
N GLY A 69 2.77 17.46 -0.48
CA GLY A 69 2.53 16.04 -0.29
C GLY A 69 2.85 15.20 -1.53
N ILE A 70 3.04 13.90 -1.30
CA ILE A 70 3.49 12.98 -2.35
C ILE A 70 2.41 12.74 -3.42
N ALA A 71 1.13 12.67 -3.02
CA ALA A 71 -0.02 12.52 -3.92
C ALA A 71 -0.06 13.65 -4.96
N TYR A 72 0.08 14.89 -4.50
CA TYR A 72 0.13 16.05 -5.40
C TYR A 72 1.32 15.97 -6.36
N GLY A 73 2.50 15.64 -5.85
CA GLY A 73 3.69 15.49 -6.71
C GLY A 73 3.50 14.44 -7.80
N ARG A 74 2.95 13.27 -7.46
CA ARG A 74 2.66 12.22 -8.45
C ARG A 74 1.61 12.66 -9.46
N ASN A 75 0.58 13.41 -9.06
CA ASN A 75 -0.42 13.94 -9.97
C ASN A 75 0.18 14.93 -10.97
N GLU A 76 1.07 15.82 -10.53
CA GLU A 76 1.81 16.70 -11.46
C GLU A 76 2.64 15.88 -12.47
N GLY A 77 3.23 14.78 -12.03
CA GLY A 77 3.94 13.85 -12.91
C GLY A 77 3.02 13.22 -13.95
N ILE A 78 1.86 12.71 -13.55
CA ILE A 78 0.87 12.11 -14.43
C ILE A 78 0.36 13.11 -15.48
N LEU A 79 0.01 14.31 -15.05
CA LEU A 79 -0.53 15.36 -15.94
C LEU A 79 0.51 15.84 -16.96
N ASN A 80 1.78 15.79 -16.62
CA ASN A 80 2.89 16.23 -17.45
C ASN A 80 3.59 15.12 -18.24
N SER A 81 3.10 13.89 -18.13
CA SER A 81 3.60 12.69 -18.82
C SER A 81 2.88 12.43 -20.13
N LYS A 82 3.55 11.68 -21.05
CA LYS A 82 3.02 11.32 -22.37
C LYS A 82 2.97 9.80 -22.60
N GLY A 83 3.56 9.01 -21.72
CA GLY A 83 3.62 7.56 -21.83
C GLY A 83 2.24 6.91 -21.69
N GLU A 84 2.00 5.86 -22.46
CA GLU A 84 0.81 5.01 -22.33
C GLU A 84 0.81 4.26 -21.00
N ILE A 85 2.00 3.85 -20.56
CA ILE A 85 2.26 3.21 -19.26
C ILE A 85 2.94 4.21 -18.33
N LEU A 86 2.41 4.37 -17.13
CA LEU A 86 3.08 5.05 -16.03
C LEU A 86 3.86 4.01 -15.23
N ILE A 87 5.12 4.32 -14.95
CA ILE A 87 5.97 3.57 -14.01
C ILE A 87 6.25 4.50 -12.84
N PHE A 88 5.64 4.26 -11.71
CA PHE A 88 5.92 4.98 -10.47
C PHE A 88 7.20 4.43 -9.84
N HIS A 89 8.12 5.31 -9.53
CA HIS A 89 9.43 4.97 -8.97
C HIS A 89 9.91 6.09 -8.05
N ASP A 90 9.98 5.85 -6.76
CA ASP A 90 10.33 6.91 -5.81
C ASP A 90 11.81 7.31 -5.93
N SER A 91 12.15 8.54 -5.54
CA SER A 91 13.51 9.12 -5.69
C SER A 91 14.61 8.37 -4.95
N ASP A 92 14.24 7.53 -3.99
CA ASP A 92 15.13 6.70 -3.17
C ASP A 92 15.19 5.23 -3.63
N MET A 93 14.77 4.95 -4.85
CA MET A 93 14.83 3.60 -5.43
C MET A 93 16.00 3.46 -6.41
N ILE A 94 16.62 2.30 -6.47
CA ILE A 94 17.64 1.93 -7.46
C ILE A 94 17.11 0.79 -8.31
N ALA A 95 16.78 1.08 -9.55
CA ALA A 95 16.25 0.12 -10.51
C ALA A 95 17.32 -0.89 -10.97
N SER A 96 16.96 -2.15 -11.12
CA SER A 96 17.79 -3.15 -11.82
C SER A 96 17.88 -2.82 -13.31
N LYS A 97 18.86 -3.38 -14.02
CA LYS A 97 19.15 -3.09 -15.44
C LYS A 97 17.97 -3.35 -16.39
N ASP A 98 17.15 -4.35 -16.11
CA ASP A 98 16.01 -4.70 -16.97
C ASP A 98 14.68 -4.15 -16.49
N PHE A 99 14.69 -3.23 -15.51
CA PHE A 99 13.50 -2.70 -14.85
C PHE A 99 12.47 -2.15 -15.84
N ILE A 100 12.88 -1.23 -16.72
CA ILE A 100 11.97 -0.61 -17.70
C ILE A 100 11.42 -1.67 -18.66
N LYS A 101 12.30 -2.53 -19.19
CA LYS A 101 11.92 -3.61 -20.12
C LYS A 101 10.90 -4.55 -19.49
N GLN A 102 11.15 -4.99 -18.25
CA GLN A 102 10.27 -5.90 -17.53
C GLN A 102 8.90 -5.30 -17.26
N HIS A 103 8.82 -4.02 -16.89
CA HIS A 103 7.53 -3.32 -16.77
C HIS A 103 6.78 -3.27 -18.09
N LEU A 104 7.44 -2.88 -19.18
CA LEU A 104 6.83 -2.84 -20.52
C LEU A 104 6.37 -4.23 -21.00
N ASP A 105 7.18 -5.26 -20.76
CA ASP A 105 6.84 -6.64 -21.12
C ASP A 105 5.61 -7.16 -20.36
N ALA A 106 5.44 -6.76 -19.09
CA ALA A 106 4.27 -7.12 -18.29
C ALA A 106 2.96 -6.51 -18.85
N HIS A 107 3.03 -5.33 -19.47
CA HIS A 107 1.88 -4.63 -20.07
C HIS A 107 1.52 -5.04 -21.51
N ARG A 108 2.00 -6.21 -21.98
CA ARG A 108 1.48 -6.78 -23.25
C ARG A 108 0.00 -7.15 -23.19
N LYS A 109 -0.55 -7.28 -21.98
CA LYS A 109 -2.00 -7.40 -21.72
C LYS A 109 -2.48 -6.11 -21.06
N SER A 110 -3.60 -5.59 -21.54
CA SER A 110 -4.21 -4.39 -20.98
C SER A 110 -4.92 -4.64 -19.64
N GLY A 111 -5.18 -3.57 -18.90
CA GLY A 111 -5.95 -3.61 -17.66
C GLY A 111 -5.19 -4.15 -16.45
N LEU A 112 -3.87 -4.17 -16.51
CA LEU A 112 -3.02 -4.62 -15.41
C LEU A 112 -2.52 -3.46 -14.55
N VAL A 113 -2.42 -3.71 -13.24
CA VAL A 113 -1.56 -3.00 -12.30
C VAL A 113 -0.46 -3.96 -11.92
N VAL A 114 0.78 -3.62 -12.26
CA VAL A 114 1.95 -4.48 -12.06
C VAL A 114 2.74 -3.96 -10.87
N CYS A 115 2.74 -4.72 -9.78
CA CYS A 115 3.50 -4.42 -8.56
C CYS A 115 4.85 -5.15 -8.64
N GLY A 116 5.97 -4.41 -8.73
CA GLY A 116 7.31 -4.97 -8.67
C GLY A 116 7.75 -5.28 -7.24
N LEU A 117 8.96 -5.78 -7.10
CA LEU A 117 9.55 -6.05 -5.79
C LEU A 117 9.89 -4.75 -5.07
N PHE A 118 9.32 -4.54 -3.87
CA PHE A 118 9.44 -3.28 -3.11
C PHE A 118 10.07 -3.46 -1.71
N TRP A 119 10.39 -4.68 -1.30
CA TRP A 119 10.88 -4.96 0.06
C TRP A 119 12.39 -5.17 0.18
N LYS A 120 13.16 -5.09 -0.94
CA LYS A 120 14.62 -5.11 -0.87
C LYS A 120 15.17 -3.73 -0.56
N ARG A 121 16.15 -3.69 0.36
CA ARG A 121 16.74 -2.50 0.93
C ARG A 121 18.25 -2.51 0.78
N ILE A 122 18.84 -1.31 0.69
CA ILE A 122 20.28 -1.11 0.63
C ILE A 122 20.69 0.17 1.38
N PHE A 123 21.84 0.15 2.05
CA PHE A 123 22.44 1.34 2.61
C PHE A 123 23.37 1.98 1.59
N THR A 124 22.98 3.12 1.03
CA THR A 124 23.79 3.89 0.08
C THR A 124 24.56 5.02 0.74
N TYR A 125 23.99 5.56 1.80
CA TYR A 125 24.58 6.58 2.67
C TYR A 125 24.39 6.17 4.13
N TYR A 126 25.32 6.60 4.99
CA TYR A 126 25.18 6.48 6.43
C TYR A 126 24.54 7.74 7.00
N TYR A 127 23.52 7.57 7.86
CA TYR A 127 22.90 8.68 8.56
C TYR A 127 22.97 8.43 10.09
N LYS A 128 23.33 9.48 10.85
CA LYS A 128 23.46 9.39 12.31
C LYS A 128 22.16 9.13 13.05
N ASN A 129 21.04 9.47 12.44
CA ASN A 129 19.70 9.29 13.00
C ASN A 129 18.98 8.02 12.48
N PHE A 130 19.73 7.03 12.04
CA PHE A 130 19.18 5.70 11.81
C PHE A 130 18.57 5.12 13.09
N THR A 131 17.44 4.43 12.97
CA THR A 131 16.82 3.68 14.07
C THR A 131 17.68 2.50 14.51
N ASP A 132 17.47 1.97 15.72
CA ASP A 132 18.17 0.78 16.21
C ASP A 132 18.04 -0.41 15.26
N TYR A 133 16.87 -0.59 14.63
CA TYR A 133 16.66 -1.60 13.59
C TYR A 133 17.60 -1.38 12.40
N GLN A 134 17.66 -0.16 11.87
CA GLN A 134 18.53 0.18 10.75
C GLN A 134 20.00 0.01 11.11
N ILE A 135 20.42 0.43 12.29
CA ILE A 135 21.80 0.24 12.81
C ILE A 135 22.14 -1.25 12.88
N SER A 136 21.25 -2.08 13.43
CA SER A 136 21.47 -3.53 13.53
C SER A 136 21.62 -4.19 12.15
N LYS A 137 20.84 -3.78 11.15
CA LYS A 137 20.97 -4.28 9.77
C LYS A 137 22.25 -3.74 9.11
N PHE A 138 22.56 -2.46 9.31
CA PHE A 138 23.75 -1.82 8.76
C PHE A 138 25.03 -2.51 9.23
N GLU A 139 25.19 -2.82 10.52
CA GLU A 139 26.38 -3.48 11.06
C GLU A 139 26.67 -4.83 10.40
N LYS A 140 25.63 -5.62 10.08
CA LYS A 140 25.78 -6.88 9.36
C LYS A 140 26.25 -6.68 7.91
N ILE A 141 25.78 -5.62 7.24
CA ILE A 141 26.13 -5.30 5.85
C ILE A 141 27.51 -4.64 5.80
N ARG A 142 27.82 -3.76 6.73
CA ARG A 142 29.11 -3.09 6.87
C ARG A 142 30.27 -4.08 6.85
N GLN A 143 30.17 -5.16 7.63
CA GLN A 143 31.19 -6.22 7.67
C GLN A 143 31.39 -6.89 6.30
N LYS A 144 30.30 -7.18 5.58
CA LYS A 144 30.36 -7.74 4.21
C LYS A 144 31.03 -6.80 3.22
N MET A 145 30.80 -5.50 3.37
CA MET A 145 31.38 -4.47 2.51
C MET A 145 32.84 -4.12 2.87
N GLY A 146 33.39 -4.67 3.95
CA GLY A 146 34.72 -4.30 4.44
C GLY A 146 34.81 -2.85 4.92
N LEU A 147 33.69 -2.27 5.33
CA LEU A 147 33.61 -0.87 5.78
C LEU A 147 34.09 -0.71 7.20
N GLN A 148 34.54 0.51 7.52
CA GLN A 148 35.10 0.87 8.85
C GLN A 148 34.04 0.90 9.96
N GLN A 149 34.45 1.14 11.19
CA GLN A 149 33.52 1.21 12.34
C GLN A 149 32.62 2.47 12.25
N LEU A 150 31.39 2.36 12.81
CA LEU A 150 30.37 3.42 12.79
C LEU A 150 30.87 4.80 13.27
N SER A 151 31.74 4.82 14.28
CA SER A 151 32.28 6.05 14.88
C SER A 151 33.11 6.92 13.91
N LEU A 152 33.48 6.38 12.75
CA LEU A 152 34.29 7.05 11.75
C LEU A 152 33.47 7.72 10.64
N TYR A 153 32.13 7.55 10.63
CA TYR A 153 31.28 8.12 9.62
C TYR A 153 30.66 9.44 10.08
N TRP A 154 30.64 10.42 9.17
CA TRP A 154 29.82 11.61 9.32
C TRP A 154 28.42 11.40 8.73
N ASP A 155 27.50 12.28 9.05
CA ASP A 155 26.14 12.23 8.52
C ASP A 155 26.14 12.47 7.00
N GLY A 156 25.46 11.58 6.26
CA GLY A 156 25.48 11.58 4.79
C GLY A 156 26.76 10.97 4.17
N TYR A 157 27.53 10.17 4.93
CA TYR A 157 28.71 9.51 4.39
C TYR A 157 28.33 8.51 3.27
N PRO A 158 28.91 8.60 2.05
CA PRO A 158 28.63 7.68 0.96
C PRO A 158 29.22 6.29 1.24
N LEU A 159 28.39 5.25 1.18
CA LEU A 159 28.76 3.87 1.46
C LEU A 159 29.00 3.05 0.19
N ILE A 160 28.36 3.43 -0.90
CA ILE A 160 28.49 2.77 -2.20
C ILE A 160 29.08 3.72 -3.25
N LYS A 161 29.79 3.16 -4.21
CA LYS A 161 30.28 3.87 -5.38
C LYS A 161 29.34 3.61 -6.58
N GLU A 162 29.26 4.56 -7.50
CA GLU A 162 28.45 4.44 -8.73
C GLU A 162 28.80 3.20 -9.56
N GLU A 163 30.06 2.76 -9.53
CA GLU A 163 30.53 1.59 -10.26
C GLU A 163 29.74 0.33 -9.85
N LEU A 164 29.35 0.20 -8.58
CA LEU A 164 28.53 -0.93 -8.11
C LEU A 164 27.13 -0.93 -8.74
N ILE A 165 26.57 0.24 -9.04
CA ILE A 165 25.32 0.38 -9.77
C ILE A 165 25.53 0.00 -11.24
N LYS A 166 26.56 0.56 -11.87
CA LYS A 166 26.90 0.35 -13.28
C LYS A 166 27.20 -1.12 -13.59
N ASN A 167 27.83 -1.83 -12.65
CA ASN A 167 28.20 -3.24 -12.76
C ASN A 167 27.15 -4.22 -12.25
N GLU A 168 26.00 -3.75 -11.73
CA GLU A 168 24.95 -4.58 -11.12
C GLU A 168 25.43 -5.37 -9.87
N GLU A 169 26.36 -4.83 -9.12
CA GLU A 169 27.00 -5.49 -7.97
C GLU A 169 26.35 -5.15 -6.62
N LEU A 170 25.14 -4.60 -6.61
CA LEU A 170 24.46 -4.14 -5.37
C LEU A 170 23.79 -5.27 -4.59
N LEU A 171 23.27 -6.31 -5.25
CA LEU A 171 22.48 -7.36 -4.62
C LEU A 171 23.14 -8.04 -3.43
N PRO A 172 24.45 -8.35 -3.42
CA PRO A 172 25.11 -8.95 -2.25
C PRO A 172 25.07 -8.10 -1.00
N TYR A 173 24.89 -6.78 -1.13
CA TYR A 173 24.84 -5.80 -0.05
C TYR A 173 23.43 -5.37 0.31
N SER A 174 22.42 -5.95 -0.35
CA SER A 174 21.01 -5.71 -0.04
C SER A 174 20.52 -6.65 1.05
N PHE A 175 19.39 -6.30 1.65
CA PHE A 175 18.67 -7.13 2.61
C PHE A 175 17.16 -7.02 2.39
N ASP A 176 16.45 -8.03 2.84
CA ASP A 176 14.98 -7.99 2.83
C ASP A 176 14.47 -7.25 4.06
N LEU A 177 13.50 -6.41 3.83
CA LEU A 177 12.70 -5.84 4.90
C LEU A 177 11.94 -6.99 5.59
N ASP A 178 12.08 -7.07 6.91
CA ASP A 178 11.55 -8.18 7.71
C ASP A 178 10.55 -7.63 8.74
N PHE A 179 9.28 -7.52 8.32
CA PHE A 179 8.16 -7.21 9.22
C PHE A 179 6.86 -7.83 8.69
N GLY A 180 5.83 -7.84 9.56
CA GLY A 180 4.61 -8.60 9.39
C GLY A 180 3.94 -8.49 8.03
N PHE A 181 3.84 -7.28 7.47
CA PHE A 181 3.23 -7.04 6.15
C PHE A 181 3.94 -7.79 5.00
N ILE A 182 5.28 -7.85 5.02
CA ILE A 182 6.04 -8.55 3.97
C ILE A 182 5.91 -10.07 4.11
N ASN A 183 5.93 -10.58 5.33
CA ASN A 183 5.75 -12.00 5.59
C ASN A 183 4.34 -12.45 5.17
N ASP A 184 3.32 -11.63 5.48
CA ASP A 184 1.94 -11.82 5.05
C ASP A 184 1.82 -11.85 3.51
N LEU A 185 2.47 -10.91 2.79
CA LEU A 185 2.50 -10.94 1.33
C LEU A 185 3.11 -12.22 0.76
N LYS A 186 4.23 -12.68 1.34
CA LYS A 186 4.88 -13.93 0.89
C LYS A 186 3.96 -15.14 1.10
N GLU A 187 3.23 -15.21 2.22
CA GLU A 187 2.23 -16.25 2.47
C GLU A 187 1.06 -16.18 1.47
N ILE A 188 0.59 -14.97 1.15
CA ILE A 188 -0.48 -14.75 0.17
C ILE A 188 -0.03 -15.19 -1.22
N ILE A 189 1.17 -14.83 -1.65
CA ILE A 189 1.73 -15.26 -2.94
C ILE A 189 1.84 -16.79 -3.00
N ASN A 190 2.30 -17.42 -1.93
CA ASN A 190 2.40 -18.88 -1.86
C ASN A 190 1.02 -19.56 -1.97
N LYS A 191 -0.03 -18.97 -1.39
CA LYS A 191 -1.37 -19.54 -1.35
C LYS A 191 -2.22 -19.23 -2.59
N PHE A 192 -2.16 -17.99 -3.09
CA PHE A 192 -3.04 -17.47 -4.14
C PHE A 192 -2.31 -17.20 -5.48
N GLY A 193 -0.99 -17.40 -5.51
CA GLY A 193 -0.16 -17.11 -6.67
C GLY A 193 0.09 -15.61 -6.87
N ARG A 194 0.96 -15.29 -7.85
CA ARG A 194 1.33 -13.90 -8.18
C ARG A 194 0.22 -13.11 -8.87
N GLU A 195 -0.78 -13.79 -9.39
CA GLU A 195 -1.97 -13.17 -9.99
C GLU A 195 -3.09 -12.93 -8.98
N PHE A 196 -2.87 -13.24 -7.69
CA PHE A 196 -3.82 -13.09 -6.60
C PHE A 196 -5.18 -13.77 -6.86
N ASN A 197 -5.18 -14.97 -7.45
CA ASN A 197 -6.40 -15.69 -7.76
C ASN A 197 -7.17 -16.02 -6.47
N GLU A 198 -8.47 -15.66 -6.44
CA GLU A 198 -9.33 -15.77 -5.25
C GLU A 198 -8.86 -14.98 -4.01
N TYR A 199 -7.94 -14.04 -4.18
CA TYR A 199 -7.59 -13.07 -3.15
C TYR A 199 -8.27 -11.74 -3.43
N TYR A 200 -9.08 -11.27 -2.52
CA TYR A 200 -9.98 -10.14 -2.71
C TYR A 200 -9.43 -8.79 -2.25
N LEU A 201 -8.19 -8.78 -1.76
CA LEU A 201 -7.51 -7.59 -1.21
C LEU A 201 -6.15 -7.29 -1.89
N PRO A 202 -5.97 -7.54 -3.22
CA PRO A 202 -4.67 -7.35 -3.86
C PRO A 202 -4.25 -5.88 -3.91
N TRP A 203 -5.19 -4.95 -3.80
CA TRP A 203 -4.94 -3.51 -3.77
C TRP A 203 -4.05 -3.08 -2.59
N ARG A 204 -3.94 -3.86 -1.51
CA ARG A 204 -3.02 -3.64 -0.39
C ARG A 204 -1.55 -3.64 -0.81
N PHE A 205 -1.22 -4.22 -1.95
CA PHE A 205 0.14 -4.38 -2.46
C PHE A 205 0.48 -3.41 -3.58
N CYS A 206 -0.40 -2.45 -3.87
CA CYS A 206 -0.13 -1.35 -4.79
C CYS A 206 0.80 -0.33 -4.12
N ILE A 207 2.09 -0.67 -3.99
CA ILE A 207 3.10 0.23 -3.43
C ILE A 207 3.80 0.94 -4.57
N THR A 208 3.62 2.24 -4.66
CA THR A 208 3.99 3.06 -5.81
C THR A 208 5.49 3.38 -5.93
N ASN A 209 6.33 2.84 -5.08
CA ASN A 209 7.78 2.93 -5.25
C ASN A 209 8.32 2.00 -6.37
N ASN A 210 7.53 0.99 -6.78
CA ASN A 210 7.81 0.07 -7.87
C ASN A 210 6.49 -0.48 -8.45
N LEU A 211 5.77 0.35 -9.19
CA LEU A 211 4.45 0.00 -9.72
C LEU A 211 4.26 0.57 -11.11
N SER A 212 3.65 -0.20 -12.02
CA SER A 212 3.23 0.34 -13.32
C SER A 212 1.78 0.04 -13.64
N VAL A 213 1.17 0.94 -14.41
CA VAL A 213 -0.24 0.90 -14.81
C VAL A 213 -0.46 1.75 -16.06
N GLU A 214 -1.48 1.43 -16.86
CA GLU A 214 -1.88 2.26 -17.97
C GLU A 214 -2.29 3.67 -17.49
N ARG A 215 -1.72 4.72 -18.13
CA ARG A 215 -1.97 6.11 -17.77
C ARG A 215 -3.45 6.46 -17.78
N GLN A 216 -4.20 6.00 -18.79
CA GLN A 216 -5.62 6.29 -18.90
C GLN A 216 -6.42 5.71 -17.73
N LYS A 217 -6.08 4.50 -17.25
CA LYS A 217 -6.74 3.89 -16.08
C LYS A 217 -6.56 4.74 -14.82
N VAL A 218 -5.37 5.31 -14.62
CA VAL A 218 -5.12 6.21 -13.49
C VAL A 218 -5.94 7.50 -13.60
N ILE A 219 -6.05 8.05 -14.80
CA ILE A 219 -6.86 9.26 -15.05
C ILE A 219 -8.35 8.96 -14.85
N ASP A 220 -8.85 7.86 -15.39
CA ASP A 220 -10.26 7.45 -15.30
C ASP A 220 -10.75 7.28 -13.86
N VAL A 221 -9.86 6.83 -12.94
CA VAL A 221 -10.20 6.72 -11.51
C VAL A 221 -9.90 7.99 -10.71
N GLY A 222 -9.49 9.10 -11.36
CA GLY A 222 -9.29 10.41 -10.73
C GLY A 222 -7.90 10.62 -10.12
N MET A 223 -6.88 9.84 -10.53
CA MET A 223 -5.48 9.97 -10.08
C MET A 223 -5.33 9.78 -8.55
N PHE A 224 -4.28 10.31 -7.93
CA PHE A 224 -4.12 10.27 -6.48
C PHE A 224 -5.05 11.30 -5.80
N ASP A 225 -5.54 10.98 -4.61
CA ASP A 225 -6.36 11.92 -3.84
C ASP A 225 -5.47 12.96 -3.13
N ASN A 226 -5.56 14.21 -3.59
CA ASN A 226 -4.79 15.34 -3.03
C ASN A 226 -5.16 15.69 -1.58
N ASN A 227 -6.24 15.14 -1.03
CA ASN A 227 -6.59 15.32 0.38
C ASN A 227 -5.74 14.43 1.31
N ILE A 228 -5.09 13.38 0.76
CA ILE A 228 -4.09 12.59 1.48
C ILE A 228 -2.74 13.32 1.40
N VAL A 229 -2.58 14.33 2.26
CA VAL A 229 -1.39 15.19 2.28
C VAL A 229 -0.25 14.58 3.10
N ARG A 230 -0.59 13.79 4.13
CA ARG A 230 0.37 13.16 5.03
C ARG A 230 0.90 11.87 4.44
N TYR A 231 1.98 11.34 5.03
CA TYR A 231 2.61 10.11 4.58
C TYR A 231 1.68 8.90 4.72
N GLY A 232 1.58 8.10 3.64
CA GLY A 232 0.94 6.80 3.59
C GLY A 232 -0.54 6.81 3.20
N TYR A 233 -1.03 5.69 2.71
CA TYR A 233 -2.39 5.39 2.23
C TYR A 233 -2.77 6.02 0.87
N GLU A 234 -2.00 6.91 0.28
CA GLU A 234 -2.30 7.48 -1.04
C GLU A 234 -2.23 6.44 -2.16
N ASP A 235 -1.31 5.50 -2.03
CA ASP A 235 -1.16 4.37 -2.95
C ASP A 235 -2.23 3.29 -2.72
N TYR A 236 -2.62 3.03 -1.46
CA TYR A 236 -3.76 2.17 -1.13
C TYR A 236 -5.05 2.72 -1.72
N ASP A 237 -5.30 4.02 -1.56
CA ASP A 237 -6.47 4.70 -2.13
C ASP A 237 -6.54 4.54 -3.65
N LEU A 238 -5.43 4.78 -4.35
CA LEU A 238 -5.34 4.56 -5.78
C LEU A 238 -5.56 3.08 -6.14
N GLY A 239 -4.90 2.17 -5.42
CA GLY A 239 -5.02 0.72 -5.61
C GLY A 239 -6.46 0.23 -5.47
N VAL A 240 -7.19 0.68 -4.45
CA VAL A 240 -8.62 0.38 -4.25
C VAL A 240 -9.43 0.83 -5.47
N ARG A 241 -9.26 2.07 -5.93
CA ARG A 241 -10.04 2.60 -7.06
C ARG A 241 -9.72 1.89 -8.37
N LEU A 242 -8.46 1.58 -8.63
CA LEU A 242 -8.05 0.77 -9.78
C LEU A 242 -8.64 -0.65 -9.73
N TYR A 243 -8.57 -1.32 -8.58
CA TYR A 243 -9.13 -2.65 -8.39
C TYR A 243 -10.66 -2.66 -8.59
N LYS A 244 -11.36 -1.72 -7.95
CA LYS A 244 -12.84 -1.60 -8.08
C LYS A 244 -13.28 -1.18 -9.49
N SER A 245 -12.41 -0.54 -10.28
CA SER A 245 -12.67 -0.25 -11.71
C SER A 245 -12.42 -1.44 -12.64
N GLY A 246 -12.03 -2.61 -12.10
CA GLY A 246 -11.83 -3.84 -12.85
C GLY A 246 -10.39 -4.07 -13.34
N CYS A 247 -9.42 -3.26 -12.90
CA CYS A 247 -8.01 -3.56 -13.16
C CYS A 247 -7.58 -4.82 -12.40
N LYS A 248 -6.84 -5.71 -13.06
CA LYS A 248 -6.22 -6.87 -12.42
C LYS A 248 -4.87 -6.48 -11.83
N ILE A 249 -4.71 -6.68 -10.54
CA ILE A 249 -3.44 -6.43 -9.85
C ILE A 249 -2.63 -7.72 -9.85
N ILE A 250 -1.34 -7.63 -10.20
CA ILE A 250 -0.41 -8.76 -10.20
C ILE A 250 0.89 -8.40 -9.49
N MET A 251 1.51 -9.39 -8.85
CA MET A 251 2.85 -9.28 -8.29
C MET A 251 3.89 -9.78 -9.29
N ALA A 252 4.80 -8.90 -9.69
CA ALA A 252 5.92 -9.18 -10.58
C ALA A 252 7.24 -9.03 -9.80
N ASP A 253 7.45 -9.86 -8.78
CA ASP A 253 8.58 -9.78 -7.85
C ASP A 253 9.96 -10.02 -8.49
N HIS A 254 9.99 -10.37 -9.78
CA HIS A 254 11.20 -10.38 -10.60
C HIS A 254 11.60 -8.97 -11.08
N ILE A 255 10.68 -7.99 -11.07
CA ILE A 255 11.00 -6.60 -11.40
C ILE A 255 11.62 -5.96 -10.16
N LEU A 256 12.94 -5.97 -10.13
CA LEU A 256 13.71 -5.60 -8.95
C LEU A 256 13.99 -4.10 -8.91
N SER A 257 13.73 -3.49 -7.77
CA SER A 257 14.24 -2.20 -7.37
C SER A 257 14.66 -2.23 -5.90
N LEU A 258 15.77 -1.57 -5.55
CA LEU A 258 16.30 -1.52 -4.19
C LEU A 258 15.98 -0.18 -3.56
N HIS A 259 15.31 -0.19 -2.41
CA HIS A 259 15.07 1.05 -1.68
C HIS A 259 16.33 1.44 -0.88
N GLN A 260 16.78 2.66 -1.07
CA GLN A 260 17.90 3.24 -0.33
C GLN A 260 17.45 3.60 1.09
N GLU A 261 18.05 2.97 2.10
CA GLU A 261 17.71 3.24 3.49
C GLU A 261 18.07 4.67 3.89
N HIS A 262 17.14 5.33 4.53
CA HIS A 262 17.28 6.66 5.08
C HIS A 262 16.43 6.81 6.35
N PRO A 263 16.65 7.83 7.18
CA PRO A 263 15.81 8.10 8.33
C PRO A 263 14.36 8.33 7.93
N ALA A 264 13.43 7.79 8.71
CA ALA A 264 12.01 7.98 8.48
C ALA A 264 11.59 9.42 8.80
N ASN A 265 10.89 10.05 7.85
CA ASN A 265 10.43 11.43 7.97
C ASN A 265 8.92 11.53 8.26
N TYR A 266 8.31 10.47 8.80
CA TYR A 266 6.89 10.46 9.14
C TYR A 266 6.67 10.40 10.65
N ARG A 267 5.52 10.90 11.11
CA ARG A 267 5.05 10.78 12.48
C ARG A 267 3.99 9.69 12.59
N SER A 268 3.94 9.00 13.72
CA SER A 268 2.88 8.00 13.98
C SER A 268 1.48 8.57 13.80
N ASP A 269 1.28 9.85 14.14
CA ASP A 269 0.00 10.55 14.00
C ASP A 269 -0.43 10.72 12.54
N ASP A 270 0.50 10.72 11.59
CA ASP A 270 0.18 10.84 10.16
C ASP A 270 -0.62 9.63 9.68
N LEU A 271 -0.27 8.43 10.13
CA LEU A 271 -1.00 7.22 9.80
C LEU A 271 -2.41 7.22 10.37
N VAL A 272 -2.57 7.68 11.62
CA VAL A 272 -3.90 7.77 12.28
C VAL A 272 -4.82 8.72 11.51
N VAL A 273 -4.31 9.88 11.07
CA VAL A 273 -5.10 10.83 10.27
C VAL A 273 -5.53 10.21 8.95
N ASN A 274 -4.63 9.52 8.25
CA ASN A 274 -4.95 8.90 6.98
C ASN A 274 -5.87 7.68 7.13
N ILE A 275 -5.74 6.87 8.19
CA ILE A 275 -6.68 5.79 8.52
C ILE A 275 -8.10 6.36 8.70
N ASN A 276 -8.24 7.43 9.49
CA ASN A 276 -9.54 8.08 9.67
C ASN A 276 -10.10 8.59 8.34
N PHE A 277 -9.29 9.26 7.54
CA PHE A 277 -9.68 9.73 6.21
C PHE A 277 -10.17 8.58 5.31
N MET A 278 -9.42 7.48 5.25
CA MET A 278 -9.80 6.30 4.45
C MET A 278 -11.11 5.68 4.93
N CYS A 279 -11.27 5.53 6.25
CA CYS A 279 -12.49 4.98 6.83
C CYS A 279 -13.71 5.88 6.58
N ASP A 280 -13.56 7.19 6.56
CA ASP A 280 -14.64 8.14 6.28
C ASP A 280 -14.98 8.17 4.78
N LYS A 281 -13.96 8.24 3.91
CA LYS A 281 -14.11 8.21 2.45
C LYS A 281 -14.82 6.96 1.96
N TYR A 282 -14.50 5.81 2.54
CA TYR A 282 -15.02 4.50 2.15
C TYR A 282 -16.09 3.95 3.12
N ASN A 283 -16.79 4.84 3.82
CA ASN A 283 -17.91 4.48 4.71
C ASN A 283 -19.16 4.08 3.91
N ASN A 284 -19.05 2.97 3.18
CA ASN A 284 -20.10 2.46 2.30
C ASN A 284 -20.02 0.93 2.23
N ILE A 285 -21.18 0.25 2.14
CA ILE A 285 -21.24 -1.22 2.09
C ILE A 285 -20.46 -1.83 0.92
N TYR A 286 -20.29 -1.12 -0.19
CA TYR A 286 -19.52 -1.58 -1.36
C TYR A 286 -18.00 -1.50 -1.17
N PHE A 287 -17.55 -0.87 -0.09
CA PHE A 287 -16.13 -0.65 0.25
C PHE A 287 -15.79 -1.09 1.68
N ILE A 288 -16.57 -2.01 2.29
CA ILE A 288 -16.33 -2.52 3.65
C ILE A 288 -14.91 -3.09 3.82
N ASP A 289 -14.35 -3.64 2.75
CA ASP A 289 -12.97 -4.14 2.70
C ASP A 289 -11.93 -3.09 3.11
N VAL A 290 -12.15 -1.81 2.80
CA VAL A 290 -11.20 -0.74 3.10
C VAL A 290 -11.13 -0.42 4.60
N PRO A 291 -12.21 0.01 5.29
CA PRO A 291 -12.16 0.25 6.72
C PRO A 291 -11.80 -1.02 7.52
N LEU A 292 -12.21 -2.22 7.05
CA LEU A 292 -11.82 -3.48 7.69
C LEU A 292 -10.30 -3.69 7.66
N VAL A 293 -9.65 -3.47 6.52
CA VAL A 293 -8.18 -3.55 6.39
C VAL A 293 -7.50 -2.48 7.22
N CYS A 294 -7.99 -1.24 7.22
CA CYS A 294 -7.38 -0.14 7.98
C CYS A 294 -7.29 -0.39 9.49
N ILE A 295 -8.19 -1.21 10.06
CA ILE A 295 -8.20 -1.53 11.49
C ILE A 295 -7.86 -2.98 11.82
N SER A 296 -7.52 -3.79 10.81
CA SER A 296 -7.32 -5.25 10.94
C SER A 296 -6.24 -5.64 11.94
N ASP A 297 -5.15 -4.89 12.02
CA ASP A 297 -4.05 -5.13 12.97
C ASP A 297 -4.54 -5.01 14.41
N SER A 298 -5.37 -3.99 14.69
CA SER A 298 -5.98 -3.80 16.01
C SER A 298 -6.95 -4.93 16.38
N LEU A 299 -7.54 -5.58 15.37
CA LEU A 299 -8.43 -6.73 15.54
C LEU A 299 -7.68 -8.06 15.58
N ARG A 300 -6.37 -8.06 15.32
CA ARG A 300 -5.54 -9.27 15.18
C ARG A 300 -6.06 -10.25 14.13
N LEU A 301 -6.62 -9.72 13.04
CA LEU A 301 -7.08 -10.52 11.92
C LEU A 301 -5.91 -10.77 10.96
N ASN A 302 -5.63 -12.04 10.66
CA ASN A 302 -4.66 -12.40 9.63
C ASN A 302 -5.27 -12.27 8.22
N SER A 303 -4.43 -12.24 7.20
CA SER A 303 -4.88 -12.05 5.80
C SER A 303 -5.77 -13.18 5.27
N THR A 304 -5.68 -14.39 5.80
CA THR A 304 -6.57 -15.49 5.41
C THR A 304 -7.99 -15.26 5.96
N ASP A 305 -8.10 -14.87 7.24
CA ASP A 305 -9.40 -14.50 7.83
C ASP A 305 -10.00 -13.29 7.13
N LEU A 306 -9.20 -12.25 6.88
CA LEU A 306 -9.64 -11.06 6.14
C LEU A 306 -10.16 -11.42 4.74
N ASN A 307 -9.41 -12.22 4.00
CA ASN A 307 -9.83 -12.65 2.66
C ASN A 307 -11.15 -13.43 2.69
N GLY A 308 -11.30 -14.33 3.65
CA GLY A 308 -12.56 -15.09 3.83
C GLY A 308 -13.74 -14.16 4.15
N ILE A 309 -13.56 -13.20 5.06
CA ILE A 309 -14.59 -12.21 5.40
C ILE A 309 -14.99 -11.39 4.17
N VAL A 310 -14.01 -10.88 3.40
CA VAL A 310 -14.28 -10.06 2.21
C VAL A 310 -14.92 -10.88 1.09
N LYS A 311 -14.53 -12.15 0.92
CA LYS A 311 -15.20 -13.06 -0.01
C LYS A 311 -16.70 -13.19 0.34
N ASP A 312 -16.99 -13.47 1.60
CA ASP A 312 -18.38 -13.62 2.07
C ASP A 312 -19.15 -12.28 1.91
N ILE A 313 -18.53 -11.13 2.20
CA ILE A 313 -19.14 -9.81 1.97
C ILE A 313 -19.49 -9.61 0.49
N TYR A 314 -18.60 -9.98 -0.44
CA TYR A 314 -18.87 -9.83 -1.89
C TYR A 314 -19.99 -10.77 -2.36
N GLN A 315 -20.15 -11.94 -1.73
CA GLN A 315 -21.30 -12.81 -1.97
C GLN A 315 -22.60 -12.17 -1.47
N LEU A 316 -22.59 -11.59 -0.27
CA LEU A 316 -23.79 -10.99 0.34
C LEU A 316 -24.21 -9.68 -0.34
N ILE A 317 -23.27 -8.89 -0.86
CA ILE A 317 -23.56 -7.56 -1.41
C ILE A 317 -24.44 -7.60 -2.67
N ILE A 318 -24.46 -8.74 -3.36
CA ILE A 318 -25.24 -8.94 -4.59
C ILE A 318 -26.74 -8.93 -4.28
N ASN A 319 -27.13 -9.33 -3.06
CA ASN A 319 -28.54 -9.39 -2.67
C ASN A 319 -28.92 -8.18 -1.78
N PRO A 320 -29.78 -7.27 -2.27
CA PRO A 320 -30.23 -6.10 -1.52
C PRO A 320 -30.86 -6.42 -0.16
N ASP A 321 -31.47 -7.62 -0.01
CA ASP A 321 -32.08 -8.04 1.24
C ASP A 321 -31.05 -8.21 2.39
N TYR A 322 -29.77 -8.25 2.07
CA TYR A 322 -28.69 -8.42 3.06
C TYR A 322 -27.94 -7.10 3.36
N HIS A 323 -28.28 -6.02 2.68
CA HIS A 323 -27.57 -4.73 2.81
C HIS A 323 -27.66 -4.14 4.23
N ASP A 324 -28.73 -4.39 4.96
CA ASP A 324 -28.86 -3.96 6.36
C ASP A 324 -27.91 -4.69 7.30
N VAL A 325 -27.60 -5.97 7.03
CA VAL A 325 -26.61 -6.75 7.78
C VAL A 325 -25.18 -6.32 7.41
N LEU A 326 -24.93 -5.98 6.16
CA LEU A 326 -23.66 -5.37 5.74
C LEU A 326 -23.48 -3.98 6.35
N GLN A 327 -24.56 -3.19 6.45
CA GLN A 327 -24.54 -1.90 7.13
C GLN A 327 -24.26 -2.07 8.63
N LEU A 328 -24.83 -3.08 9.27
CA LEU A 328 -24.50 -3.43 10.67
C LEU A 328 -23.00 -3.71 10.81
N PHE A 329 -22.40 -4.48 9.91
CA PHE A 329 -20.97 -4.78 9.93
C PHE A 329 -20.13 -3.48 9.84
N LEU A 330 -20.50 -2.60 8.92
CA LEU A 330 -19.85 -1.30 8.71
C LEU A 330 -20.03 -0.37 9.94
N ASP A 331 -21.22 -0.32 10.51
CA ASP A 331 -21.51 0.45 11.72
C ASP A 331 -20.65 0.03 12.91
N VAL A 332 -20.45 -1.28 13.09
CA VAL A 332 -19.59 -1.80 14.17
C VAL A 332 -18.11 -1.47 13.90
N LEU A 333 -17.65 -1.55 12.64
CA LEU A 333 -16.30 -1.08 12.27
C LEU A 333 -16.10 0.39 12.64
N GLN A 334 -17.08 1.27 12.38
CA GLN A 334 -17.01 2.69 12.73
C GLN A 334 -16.93 2.92 14.25
N VAL A 335 -17.65 2.13 15.05
CA VAL A 335 -17.53 2.20 16.52
C VAL A 335 -16.11 1.83 16.97
N ILE A 336 -15.52 0.77 16.41
CA ILE A 336 -14.14 0.36 16.73
C ILE A 336 -13.15 1.43 16.33
N ARG A 337 -13.26 1.97 15.11
CA ARG A 337 -12.41 3.06 14.62
C ARG A 337 -12.41 4.26 15.57
N LYS A 338 -13.62 4.74 15.95
CA LYS A 338 -13.75 5.86 16.89
C LYS A 338 -13.09 5.58 18.23
N LYS A 339 -13.24 4.37 18.77
CA LYS A 339 -12.59 3.97 20.02
C LYS A 339 -11.06 3.96 19.92
N LEU A 340 -10.52 3.54 18.77
CA LEU A 340 -9.08 3.42 18.57
C LEU A 340 -8.40 4.77 18.29
N PHE A 341 -9.04 5.62 17.48
CA PHE A 341 -8.39 6.76 16.86
C PHE A 341 -9.02 8.13 17.17
N SER A 342 -10.20 8.16 17.82
CA SER A 342 -10.91 9.40 18.19
C SER A 342 -11.60 9.27 19.57
N PRO A 343 -10.87 8.93 20.64
CA PRO A 343 -11.47 8.59 21.94
C PRO A 343 -12.15 9.75 22.65
N LEU A 344 -11.93 11.01 22.24
CA LEU A 344 -12.55 12.22 22.82
C LEU A 344 -13.88 12.57 22.17
N GLU A 345 -14.20 12.02 21.01
CA GLU A 345 -15.50 12.20 20.36
C GLU A 345 -16.52 11.17 20.88
N ASP A 346 -17.80 11.38 20.58
CA ASP A 346 -18.88 10.43 20.92
C ASP A 346 -18.48 9.00 20.52
N ASN A 347 -18.20 8.16 21.53
CA ASN A 347 -17.65 6.81 21.41
C ASN A 347 -18.56 5.81 20.64
N GLY A 348 -19.36 6.30 19.69
CA GLY A 348 -20.31 5.48 18.95
C GLY A 348 -21.54 5.08 19.75
N LYS A 349 -21.87 5.81 20.82
CA LYS A 349 -23.02 5.52 21.71
C LYS A 349 -24.33 5.51 20.93
N GLU A 350 -24.54 6.45 20.03
CA GLU A 350 -25.74 6.51 19.19
C GLU A 350 -25.84 5.27 18.28
N ILE A 351 -24.73 4.89 17.63
CA ILE A 351 -24.66 3.68 16.80
C ILE A 351 -24.97 2.44 17.66
N PHE A 352 -24.37 2.35 18.86
CA PHE A 352 -24.62 1.25 19.77
C PHE A 352 -26.10 1.14 20.16
N LEU A 353 -26.77 2.22 20.54
CA LEU A 353 -28.18 2.23 20.92
C LEU A 353 -29.07 1.78 19.76
N ARG A 354 -28.77 2.21 18.53
CA ARG A 354 -29.48 1.78 17.33
C ARG A 354 -29.33 0.29 17.09
N ILE A 355 -28.11 -0.27 17.24
CA ILE A 355 -27.84 -1.70 17.09
C ILE A 355 -28.55 -2.49 18.19
N ALA A 356 -28.42 -2.06 19.45
CA ALA A 356 -29.02 -2.74 20.60
C ALA A 356 -30.54 -2.84 20.47
N GLY A 357 -31.21 -1.77 20.01
CA GLY A 357 -32.67 -1.76 19.78
C GLY A 357 -33.16 -2.74 18.69
N ARG A 358 -32.24 -3.26 17.85
CA ARG A 358 -32.56 -4.19 16.75
C ARG A 358 -31.78 -5.52 16.84
N LEU A 359 -31.13 -5.78 17.94
CA LEU A 359 -30.20 -6.92 18.06
C LEU A 359 -30.87 -8.25 17.77
N ASP A 360 -32.07 -8.50 18.31
CA ASP A 360 -32.83 -9.73 18.07
C ASP A 360 -33.19 -9.91 16.58
N TYR A 361 -33.56 -8.84 15.91
CA TYR A 361 -33.80 -8.86 14.46
C TYR A 361 -32.54 -9.28 13.68
N TYR A 362 -31.38 -8.67 14.00
CA TYR A 362 -30.12 -9.00 13.31
C TYR A 362 -29.68 -10.44 13.57
N VAL A 363 -29.79 -10.92 14.83
CA VAL A 363 -29.47 -12.32 15.19
C VAL A 363 -30.31 -13.29 14.36
N LYS A 364 -31.62 -13.11 14.32
CA LYS A 364 -32.54 -13.97 13.55
C LYS A 364 -32.22 -13.95 12.04
N LYS A 365 -31.95 -12.78 11.51
CA LYS A 365 -31.63 -12.60 10.08
C LYS A 365 -30.31 -13.26 9.72
N ILE A 366 -29.25 -13.06 10.52
CA ILE A 366 -27.92 -13.62 10.29
C ILE A 366 -27.93 -15.15 10.35
N VAL A 367 -28.68 -15.77 11.29
CA VAL A 367 -28.86 -17.22 11.33
C VAL A 367 -29.54 -17.73 10.05
N GLY A 368 -30.51 -16.98 9.52
CA GLY A 368 -31.15 -17.31 8.25
C GLY A 368 -30.19 -17.24 7.05
N ILE A 369 -29.37 -16.18 7.01
CA ILE A 369 -28.35 -15.96 5.95
C ILE A 369 -27.29 -17.07 6.03
N GLU A 370 -26.78 -17.40 7.22
CA GLU A 370 -25.79 -18.47 7.40
C GLU A 370 -26.29 -19.81 6.84
N LYS A 371 -27.53 -20.16 7.15
CA LYS A 371 -28.14 -21.41 6.68
C LYS A 371 -28.28 -21.45 5.16
N LYS A 372 -28.59 -20.30 4.53
CA LYS A 372 -28.83 -20.19 3.09
C LYS A 372 -27.54 -20.03 2.28
N GLU A 373 -26.64 -19.17 2.73
CA GLU A 373 -25.47 -18.71 1.96
C GLU A 373 -24.15 -19.33 2.45
N GLY A 374 -24.10 -19.93 3.64
CA GLY A 374 -22.90 -20.59 4.19
C GLY A 374 -21.74 -19.65 4.57
N VAL A 375 -21.99 -18.37 4.83
CA VAL A 375 -21.03 -17.26 5.02
C VAL A 375 -20.36 -17.30 6.41
N LYS A 376 -19.59 -18.34 6.69
CA LYS A 376 -18.98 -18.59 8.01
C LYS A 376 -17.92 -17.57 8.40
N HIS A 377 -17.14 -17.09 7.43
CA HIS A 377 -16.08 -16.10 7.69
C HIS A 377 -16.68 -14.74 8.04
N PHE A 378 -17.74 -14.31 7.35
CA PHE A 378 -18.47 -13.09 7.68
C PHE A 378 -18.99 -13.13 9.13
N ILE A 379 -19.58 -14.24 9.55
CA ILE A 379 -20.12 -14.42 10.91
C ILE A 379 -19.00 -14.38 11.95
N LYS A 380 -17.89 -15.08 11.70
CA LYS A 380 -16.69 -15.02 12.56
C LYS A 380 -16.16 -13.61 12.68
N GLY A 381 -16.08 -12.89 11.54
CA GLY A 381 -15.67 -11.49 11.48
C GLY A 381 -16.58 -10.60 12.31
N LEU A 382 -17.88 -10.69 12.10
CA LEU A 382 -18.88 -9.92 12.85
C LEU A 382 -18.82 -10.21 14.36
N SER A 383 -18.66 -11.48 14.77
CA SER A 383 -18.49 -11.86 16.17
C SER A 383 -17.23 -11.24 16.79
N THR A 384 -16.12 -11.23 16.04
CA THR A 384 -14.89 -10.55 16.45
C THR A 384 -15.13 -9.05 16.65
N LEU A 385 -15.81 -8.39 15.71
CA LEU A 385 -16.15 -6.97 15.80
C LEU A 385 -17.02 -6.66 17.02
N PHE A 386 -18.08 -7.42 17.28
CA PHE A 386 -18.96 -7.22 18.44
C PHE A 386 -18.20 -7.36 19.76
N LYS A 387 -17.29 -8.32 19.86
CA LYS A 387 -16.43 -8.49 21.04
C LYS A 387 -15.56 -7.25 21.28
N HIS A 388 -14.92 -6.70 20.23
CA HIS A 388 -14.06 -5.50 20.35
C HIS A 388 -14.87 -4.22 20.57
N ALA A 389 -15.99 -4.07 19.86
CA ALA A 389 -16.81 -2.87 19.96
C ALA A 389 -17.56 -2.78 21.28
N PHE A 390 -18.13 -3.87 21.77
CA PHE A 390 -19.15 -3.86 22.83
C PHE A 390 -18.90 -4.86 23.97
N ALA A 391 -17.84 -5.67 23.90
CA ALA A 391 -17.60 -6.81 24.78
C ALA A 391 -18.75 -7.85 24.78
N ILE A 392 -19.47 -7.97 23.66
CA ILE A 392 -20.59 -8.90 23.49
C ILE A 392 -20.08 -10.17 22.81
N ASP A 393 -20.41 -11.33 23.41
CA ASP A 393 -20.24 -12.64 22.77
C ASP A 393 -21.40 -12.90 21.78
N PHE A 394 -21.26 -12.33 20.58
CA PHE A 394 -22.28 -12.43 19.54
C PHE A 394 -22.48 -13.86 19.04
N GLU A 395 -21.43 -14.70 19.08
CA GLU A 395 -21.54 -16.10 18.66
C GLU A 395 -22.45 -16.92 19.60
N SER A 396 -22.37 -16.66 20.90
CA SER A 396 -23.29 -17.27 21.86
C SER A 396 -24.76 -16.89 21.61
N LEU A 397 -25.02 -15.63 21.21
CA LEU A 397 -26.35 -15.19 20.80
C LEU A 397 -26.86 -15.94 19.54
N LEU A 398 -25.99 -16.11 18.55
CA LEU A 398 -26.34 -16.89 17.35
C LEU A 398 -26.61 -18.36 17.68
N LYS A 399 -25.80 -18.97 18.54
CA LYS A 399 -25.98 -20.37 18.98
C LYS A 399 -27.31 -20.58 19.70
N ALA A 400 -27.68 -19.69 20.62
CA ALA A 400 -28.96 -19.74 21.31
C ALA A 400 -30.14 -19.73 20.33
N ASN A 401 -30.10 -18.83 19.34
CA ASN A 401 -31.17 -18.69 18.34
C ASN A 401 -31.24 -19.89 17.36
N ARG A 402 -30.09 -20.51 17.04
CA ARG A 402 -30.04 -21.74 16.24
C ARG A 402 -30.75 -22.91 16.97
N LEU A 403 -30.59 -23.04 18.29
CA LEU A 403 -31.22 -24.06 19.13
C LEU A 403 -32.73 -23.88 19.23
N GLU A 404 -33.20 -22.62 19.42
CA GLU A 404 -34.64 -22.32 19.46
C GLU A 404 -35.38 -22.68 18.17
N ARG A 405 -34.71 -22.59 17.00
CA ARG A 405 -35.27 -22.94 15.69
C ARG A 405 -35.09 -24.41 15.32
N GLY A 406 -34.21 -25.14 16.00
CA GLY A 406 -33.99 -26.59 15.83
C GLY A 406 -34.85 -27.48 16.75
N GLY A 407 -35.53 -26.89 17.73
CA GLY A 407 -36.30 -27.60 18.76
C GLY A 407 -37.76 -27.93 18.43
N SER A 408 -38.16 -27.91 17.15
CA SER A 408 -39.51 -28.33 16.74
C SER A 408 -39.47 -29.19 15.50
N PHE A 409 -38.90 -30.38 15.63
CA PHE A 409 -39.22 -31.53 14.80
C PHE A 409 -39.17 -32.78 15.72
N GLU A 410 -40.26 -33.07 16.40
CA GLU A 410 -40.76 -34.40 16.55
C GLU A 410 -41.73 -34.72 15.43
#